data_d4678540c153f1d04c386f54979c8159
#
_entry.id   d4678540c153f1d04c386f54979c8159
#
_cell.length_a   1.000
_cell.length_b   1.000
_cell.length_c   1.000
_cell.angle_alpha   90.00
_cell.angle_beta   90.00
_cell.angle_gamma   90.00
#
_symmetry.space_group_name_H-M   'P 1'
#
loop_
_entity.id
_entity.type
_entity.pdbx_description
1 polymer ?
#
loop_
_entity_poly.entity_id
_entity_poly.type
_entity_poly.pdbx_seq_one_letter_code
_entity_poly.pdbx_strand_id
1 'polypeptide(L)'
;LKRLQLGGGADAADLAQKIPDNWIYVQEPDVKVGRIQIFNNWSPYLVADPDDIWIGLEYFVNEGDDFWSLPDAEMTEFAVRELGALGFALPGDVKDSVVVRSPKAYPAYFGSYERFDAVRDYVSGFENLYCVGRNGMHRYNNQDHSMLTAMVSVDGILEGRDVRGEVWEINTEEEYHDTRGG
;
A
#
# COMPACT_ATOMS: atom_id res chain seq x y z
N LEU A 1 14.67 11.81 3.22
CA LEU A 1 14.75 12.91 4.20
C LEU A 1 16.01 12.83 5.04
N LYS A 2 16.53 13.98 5.51
CA LYS A 2 17.59 14.05 6.51
C LYS A 2 17.07 13.87 7.93
N ARG A 3 15.84 14.32 8.18
CA ARG A 3 15.25 14.35 9.51
C ARG A 3 13.72 14.38 9.46
N LEU A 4 13.06 13.76 10.43
CA LEU A 4 11.65 13.98 10.76
C LEU A 4 11.56 14.89 11.99
N GLN A 5 10.63 15.84 11.99
CA GLN A 5 10.48 16.84 13.06
C GLN A 5 9.56 16.38 14.20
N LEU A 6 8.89 15.25 14.03
CA LEU A 6 8.02 14.66 15.06
C LEU A 6 8.79 14.34 16.35
N GLY A 7 8.11 14.45 17.50
CA GLY A 7 8.68 14.07 18.79
C GLY A 7 9.92 14.87 19.21
N GLY A 8 10.10 16.09 18.70
CA GLY A 8 11.28 16.91 18.96
C GLY A 8 12.42 16.70 17.95
N GLY A 9 12.14 15.99 16.87
CA GLY A 9 13.05 15.70 15.76
C GLY A 9 13.81 14.38 15.93
N ALA A 10 13.79 13.58 14.88
CA ALA A 10 14.49 12.30 14.74
C ALA A 10 15.34 12.32 13.49
N ASP A 11 16.60 11.91 13.58
CA ASP A 11 17.42 11.48 12.45
C ASP A 11 17.31 9.96 12.26
N ALA A 12 17.99 9.42 11.25
CA ALA A 12 17.89 7.98 10.96
C ALA A 12 18.40 7.10 12.12
N ALA A 13 19.35 7.60 12.89
CA ALA A 13 19.97 6.82 13.97
C ALA A 13 19.05 6.63 15.18
N ASP A 14 18.19 7.60 15.50
CA ASP A 14 17.28 7.55 16.64
C ASP A 14 15.79 7.38 16.25
N LEU A 15 15.52 7.23 14.96
CA LEU A 15 14.18 7.17 14.40
C LEU A 15 13.30 6.12 15.06
N ALA A 16 13.74 4.88 15.09
CA ALA A 16 12.97 3.76 15.65
C ALA A 16 12.70 3.91 17.16
N GLN A 17 13.55 4.63 17.88
CA GLN A 17 13.34 4.90 19.30
C GLN A 17 12.34 6.03 19.54
N LYS A 18 12.36 7.06 18.69
CA LYS A 18 11.53 8.26 18.83
C LYS A 18 10.18 8.13 18.14
N ILE A 19 10.16 7.45 16.99
CA ILE A 19 8.99 7.27 16.13
C ILE A 19 8.96 5.81 15.70
N PRO A 20 8.48 4.89 16.55
CA PRO A 20 8.51 3.45 16.27
C PRO A 20 7.43 2.99 15.27
N ASP A 21 6.55 3.90 14.87
CA ASP A 21 5.42 3.57 14.01
C ASP A 21 5.89 3.27 12.58
N ASN A 22 5.37 2.20 12.01
CA ASN A 22 5.57 1.88 10.59
C ASN A 22 4.62 2.69 9.71
N TRP A 23 3.40 2.93 10.22
CA TRP A 23 2.30 3.63 9.58
C TRP A 23 1.68 4.67 10.48
N ILE A 24 1.39 5.82 9.92
CA ILE A 24 0.68 6.91 10.58
C ILE A 24 -0.50 7.29 9.70
N TYR A 25 -1.72 7.16 10.23
CA TYR A 25 -2.92 7.68 9.59
C TYR A 25 -3.08 9.16 9.88
N VAL A 26 -3.28 9.95 8.83
CA VAL A 26 -3.49 11.40 8.94
C VAL A 26 -4.99 11.68 8.85
N GLN A 27 -5.55 12.23 9.90
CA GLN A 27 -6.98 12.55 10.01
C GLN A 27 -7.25 14.06 9.98
N GLU A 28 -6.22 14.86 9.76
CA GLU A 28 -6.33 16.32 9.69
C GLU A 28 -7.15 16.73 8.46
N PRO A 29 -8.21 17.55 8.63
CA PRO A 29 -9.12 17.88 7.52
C PRO A 29 -8.49 18.78 6.47
N ASP A 30 -7.45 19.51 6.83
CA ASP A 30 -6.81 20.52 5.97
C ASP A 30 -5.72 19.97 5.06
N VAL A 31 -5.45 18.66 5.09
CA VAL A 31 -4.46 18.00 4.24
C VAL A 31 -5.09 16.86 3.44
N LYS A 32 -4.49 16.55 2.30
CA LYS A 32 -4.93 15.45 1.41
C LYS A 32 -4.23 14.13 1.71
N VAL A 33 -3.02 14.17 2.26
CA VAL A 33 -2.30 12.95 2.63
C VAL A 33 -3.13 12.14 3.63
N GLY A 34 -3.41 10.89 3.30
CA GLY A 34 -4.21 10.02 4.17
C GLY A 34 -3.37 9.12 5.07
N ARG A 35 -2.15 8.79 4.63
CA ARG A 35 -1.29 7.86 5.35
C ARG A 35 0.18 8.16 5.07
N ILE A 36 1.01 8.03 6.10
CA ILE A 36 2.46 8.17 6.00
C ILE A 36 3.08 6.84 6.41
N GLN A 37 3.98 6.30 5.59
CA GLN A 37 4.79 5.13 5.90
C GLN A 37 6.21 5.55 6.23
N ILE A 38 6.85 4.86 7.19
CA ILE A 38 8.25 5.04 7.54
C ILE A 38 8.97 3.75 7.16
N PHE A 39 9.63 3.74 6.01
CA PHE A 39 10.24 2.53 5.45
C PHE A 39 11.38 1.98 6.30
N ASN A 40 12.15 2.85 6.96
CA ASN A 40 13.23 2.44 7.88
C ASN A 40 12.73 1.48 8.98
N ASN A 41 11.50 1.71 9.48
CA ASN A 41 10.92 0.90 10.56
C ASN A 41 10.38 -0.44 10.06
N TRP A 42 10.04 -0.54 8.76
CA TRP A 42 9.63 -1.81 8.18
C TRP A 42 10.81 -2.77 8.03
N SER A 43 11.92 -2.29 7.48
CA SER A 43 13.12 -3.10 7.30
C SER A 43 14.33 -2.21 6.97
N PRO A 44 15.51 -2.48 7.56
CA PRO A 44 16.74 -1.76 7.21
C PRO A 44 17.16 -1.97 5.75
N TYR A 45 16.66 -3.01 5.09
CA TYR A 45 16.97 -3.29 3.68
C TYR A 45 16.11 -2.48 2.69
N LEU A 46 15.11 -1.72 3.16
CA LEU A 46 14.29 -0.85 2.31
C LEU A 46 14.93 0.52 2.07
N VAL A 47 16.02 0.84 2.79
CA VAL A 47 16.70 2.14 2.71
C VAL A 47 18.14 1.91 2.27
N ALA A 48 18.54 2.53 1.15
CA ALA A 48 19.88 2.33 0.58
C ALA A 48 21.00 2.98 1.41
N ASP A 49 20.72 4.17 1.96
CA ASP A 49 21.63 4.90 2.84
C ASP A 49 21.04 4.88 4.27
N PRO A 50 21.70 4.23 5.23
CA PRO A 50 21.19 4.12 6.60
C PRO A 50 21.09 5.46 7.33
N ASP A 51 21.76 6.50 6.83
CA ASP A 51 21.68 7.85 7.39
C ASP A 51 20.48 8.65 6.85
N ASP A 52 19.72 8.07 5.92
CA ASP A 52 18.54 8.68 5.34
C ASP A 52 17.25 8.11 5.91
N ILE A 53 16.23 8.96 6.01
CA ILE A 53 14.86 8.56 6.33
C ILE A 53 14.04 8.54 5.04
N TRP A 54 13.48 7.36 4.73
CA TRP A 54 12.54 7.18 3.64
C TRP A 54 11.12 7.09 4.17
N ILE A 55 10.26 7.96 3.65
CA ILE A 55 8.84 7.94 3.95
C ILE A 55 8.03 7.83 2.66
N GLY A 56 6.89 7.17 2.75
CA GLY A 56 5.88 7.16 1.71
C GLY A 56 4.68 7.99 2.13
N LEU A 57 4.20 8.86 1.25
CA LEU A 57 2.98 9.64 1.44
C LEU A 57 1.91 9.07 0.52
N GLU A 58 0.81 8.59 1.08
CA GLU A 58 -0.25 7.98 0.31
C GLU A 58 -1.45 8.92 0.17
N TYR A 59 -1.83 9.13 -1.08
CA TYR A 59 -2.96 9.95 -1.49
C TYR A 59 -4.02 9.04 -2.14
N PHE A 60 -5.21 9.02 -1.56
CA PHE A 60 -6.35 8.25 -2.08
C PHE A 60 -7.15 9.10 -3.04
N VAL A 61 -6.98 8.85 -4.32
CA VAL A 61 -7.52 9.66 -5.43
C VAL A 61 -8.10 8.78 -6.51
N ASN A 62 -8.93 9.35 -7.38
CA ASN A 62 -9.44 8.64 -8.53
C ASN A 62 -8.50 8.82 -9.73
N GLU A 63 -8.31 7.74 -10.49
CA GLU A 63 -7.57 7.80 -11.74
C GLU A 63 -8.20 8.83 -12.69
N GLY A 64 -7.41 9.78 -13.16
CA GLY A 64 -7.83 10.82 -14.11
C GLY A 64 -8.41 12.09 -13.47
N ASP A 65 -8.49 12.21 -12.14
CA ASP A 65 -8.82 13.48 -11.51
C ASP A 65 -7.66 14.51 -11.63
N ASP A 66 -7.94 15.76 -11.26
CA ASP A 66 -6.95 16.83 -11.37
C ASP A 66 -5.71 16.55 -10.51
N PHE A 67 -5.89 15.96 -9.33
CA PHE A 67 -4.79 15.65 -8.43
C PHE A 67 -3.94 14.46 -8.93
N TRP A 68 -4.58 13.41 -9.47
CA TRP A 68 -3.91 12.30 -10.12
C TRP A 68 -3.06 12.75 -11.30
N SER A 69 -3.53 13.76 -12.02
CA SER A 69 -2.95 14.25 -13.27
C SER A 69 -1.84 15.29 -13.06
N LEU A 70 -1.55 15.69 -11.82
CA LEU A 70 -0.47 16.65 -11.53
C LEU A 70 0.87 16.13 -12.06
N PRO A 71 1.71 17.00 -12.66
CA PRO A 71 3.10 16.69 -12.94
C PRO A 71 3.86 16.28 -11.66
N ASP A 72 4.83 15.37 -11.78
CA ASP A 72 5.56 14.84 -10.62
C ASP A 72 6.22 15.93 -9.78
N ALA A 73 6.74 16.98 -10.42
CA ALA A 73 7.34 18.11 -9.73
C ALA A 73 6.31 18.87 -8.86
N GLU A 74 5.12 19.13 -9.42
CA GLU A 74 4.04 19.81 -8.69
C GLU A 74 3.49 18.95 -7.56
N MET A 75 3.37 17.63 -7.78
CA MET A 75 2.98 16.67 -6.76
C MET A 75 4.01 16.64 -5.61
N THR A 76 5.30 16.66 -5.94
CA THR A 76 6.38 16.73 -4.94
C THR A 76 6.30 18.01 -4.12
N GLU A 77 6.15 19.15 -4.78
CA GLU A 77 6.01 20.44 -4.09
C GLU A 77 4.78 20.47 -3.17
N PHE A 78 3.67 19.90 -3.64
CA PHE A 78 2.45 19.77 -2.85
C PHE A 78 2.70 18.90 -1.60
N ALA A 79 3.31 17.73 -1.76
CA ALA A 79 3.62 16.81 -0.67
C ALA A 79 4.56 17.42 0.37
N VAL A 80 5.58 18.15 -0.06
CA VAL A 80 6.51 18.86 0.83
C VAL A 80 5.81 19.95 1.63
N ARG A 81 4.86 20.69 1.01
CA ARG A 81 4.06 21.68 1.73
C ARG A 81 3.18 21.04 2.82
N GLU A 82 2.53 19.91 2.51
CA GLU A 82 1.71 19.20 3.51
C GLU A 82 2.56 18.65 4.66
N LEU A 83 3.73 18.06 4.39
CA LEU A 83 4.67 17.65 5.43
C LEU A 83 5.07 18.82 6.34
N GLY A 84 5.29 19.99 5.76
CA GLY A 84 5.59 21.21 6.53
C GLY A 84 4.39 21.67 7.37
N ALA A 85 3.18 21.66 6.80
CA ALA A 85 1.95 22.05 7.50
C ALA A 85 1.64 21.11 8.68
N LEU A 86 1.90 19.82 8.51
CA LEU A 86 1.76 18.81 9.57
C LEU A 86 2.91 18.86 10.61
N GLY A 87 3.97 19.62 10.35
CA GLY A 87 5.14 19.67 11.22
C GLY A 87 6.00 18.39 11.16
N PHE A 88 5.89 17.59 10.11
CA PHE A 88 6.63 16.34 9.95
C PHE A 88 8.04 16.55 9.40
N ALA A 89 8.23 17.49 8.47
CA ALA A 89 9.53 17.82 7.91
C ALA A 89 9.59 19.27 7.44
N LEU A 90 10.78 19.85 7.46
CA LEU A 90 11.03 21.14 6.82
C LEU A 90 11.41 20.92 5.35
N PRO A 91 11.13 21.87 4.45
CA PRO A 91 11.55 21.73 3.04
C PRO A 91 13.04 21.47 2.86
N GLY A 92 13.89 22.01 3.72
CA GLY A 92 15.35 21.79 3.69
C GLY A 92 15.81 20.39 4.14
N ASP A 93 14.92 19.59 4.73
CA ASP A 93 15.19 18.22 5.12
C ASP A 93 14.94 17.23 3.97
N VAL A 94 14.25 17.66 2.91
CA VAL A 94 13.96 16.80 1.75
C VAL A 94 15.20 16.71 0.87
N LYS A 95 15.70 15.51 0.63
CA LYS A 95 16.87 15.25 -0.24
C LYS A 95 16.43 14.91 -1.66
N ASP A 96 15.45 14.06 -1.79
CA ASP A 96 14.97 13.53 -3.07
C ASP A 96 13.53 13.06 -2.95
N SER A 97 12.87 12.84 -4.08
CA SER A 97 11.49 12.36 -4.15
C SER A 97 11.23 11.57 -5.43
N VAL A 98 10.28 10.66 -5.35
CA VAL A 98 9.74 9.94 -6.49
C VAL A 98 8.23 9.86 -6.37
N VAL A 99 7.52 10.04 -7.46
CA VAL A 99 6.06 9.88 -7.53
C VAL A 99 5.73 8.57 -8.21
N VAL A 100 4.95 7.73 -7.53
CA VAL A 100 4.48 6.45 -8.04
C VAL A 100 2.95 6.48 -8.11
N ARG A 101 2.39 6.23 -9.29
CA ARG A 101 0.95 6.11 -9.49
C ARG A 101 0.57 4.65 -9.60
N SER A 102 -0.33 4.19 -8.73
CA SER A 102 -0.83 2.82 -8.75
C SER A 102 -2.28 2.82 -9.22
N PRO A 103 -2.55 2.60 -10.51
CA PRO A 103 -3.93 2.49 -11.00
C PRO A 103 -4.57 1.22 -10.46
N LYS A 104 -5.88 1.28 -10.17
CA LYS A 104 -6.67 0.12 -9.73
C LYS A 104 -6.06 -0.59 -8.52
N ALA A 105 -5.57 0.20 -7.54
CA ALA A 105 -4.89 -0.33 -6.35
C ALA A 105 -5.79 -1.25 -5.50
N TYR A 106 -7.11 -1.05 -5.57
CA TYR A 106 -8.10 -1.82 -4.81
C TYR A 106 -9.14 -2.45 -5.72
N PRO A 107 -9.58 -3.70 -5.44
CA PRO A 107 -10.77 -4.27 -6.08
C PRO A 107 -12.01 -3.44 -5.72
N ALA A 108 -12.94 -3.29 -6.65
CA ALA A 108 -14.20 -2.61 -6.42
C ALA A 108 -15.30 -3.65 -6.13
N TYR A 109 -15.90 -3.60 -4.94
CA TYR A 109 -16.93 -4.57 -4.47
C TYR A 109 -18.36 -4.08 -4.72
N PHE A 110 -18.62 -3.47 -5.88
CA PHE A 110 -19.94 -2.97 -6.25
C PHE A 110 -20.28 -3.28 -7.71
N GLY A 111 -21.54 -3.10 -8.08
CA GLY A 111 -22.02 -3.28 -9.44
C GLY A 111 -21.89 -4.73 -9.92
N SER A 112 -21.09 -4.98 -10.95
CA SER A 112 -20.93 -6.33 -11.51
C SER A 112 -20.27 -7.34 -10.55
N TYR A 113 -19.65 -6.89 -9.46
CA TYR A 113 -19.06 -7.76 -8.45
C TYR A 113 -20.07 -8.70 -7.78
N GLU A 114 -21.33 -8.30 -7.68
CA GLU A 114 -22.42 -9.17 -7.20
C GLU A 114 -22.52 -10.52 -7.96
N ARG A 115 -21.98 -10.56 -9.19
CA ARG A 115 -21.93 -11.76 -10.03
C ARG A 115 -20.52 -12.34 -10.13
N PHE A 116 -19.62 -11.98 -9.22
CA PHE A 116 -18.23 -12.41 -9.26
C PHE A 116 -18.08 -13.93 -9.17
N ASP A 117 -18.97 -14.60 -8.45
CA ASP A 117 -18.99 -16.06 -8.33
C ASP A 117 -19.05 -16.76 -9.70
N ALA A 118 -19.79 -16.20 -10.65
CA ALA A 118 -19.84 -16.76 -12.01
C ALA A 118 -18.48 -16.69 -12.73
N VAL A 119 -17.69 -15.64 -12.47
CA VAL A 119 -16.33 -15.51 -13.02
C VAL A 119 -15.39 -16.49 -12.32
N ARG A 120 -15.45 -16.55 -10.98
CA ARG A 120 -14.65 -17.50 -10.19
C ARG A 120 -14.90 -18.93 -10.62
N ASP A 121 -16.17 -19.34 -10.75
CA ASP A 121 -16.55 -20.70 -11.13
C ASP A 121 -16.09 -21.02 -12.56
N TYR A 122 -16.18 -20.06 -13.48
CA TYR A 122 -15.67 -20.21 -14.84
C TYR A 122 -14.15 -20.43 -14.88
N VAL A 123 -13.37 -19.56 -14.19
CA VAL A 123 -11.89 -19.68 -14.20
C VAL A 123 -11.43 -20.92 -13.42
N SER A 124 -12.17 -21.36 -12.41
CA SER A 124 -11.89 -22.59 -11.66
C SER A 124 -12.11 -23.86 -12.50
N GLY A 125 -12.79 -23.76 -13.64
CA GLY A 125 -12.96 -24.86 -14.59
C GLY A 125 -11.70 -25.22 -15.40
N PHE A 126 -10.67 -24.37 -15.39
CA PHE A 126 -9.43 -24.63 -16.09
C PHE A 126 -8.44 -25.38 -15.20
N GLU A 127 -7.98 -26.55 -15.64
CA GLU A 127 -7.07 -27.41 -14.87
C GLU A 127 -5.70 -26.78 -14.58
N ASN A 128 -5.24 -25.92 -15.47
CA ASN A 128 -3.90 -25.30 -15.44
C ASN A 128 -3.92 -23.80 -15.12
N LEU A 129 -5.00 -23.30 -14.52
CA LEU A 129 -5.14 -21.90 -14.16
C LEU A 129 -5.36 -21.73 -12.66
N TYR A 130 -4.50 -20.95 -12.01
CA TYR A 130 -4.61 -20.55 -10.62
C TYR A 130 -4.66 -19.03 -10.52
N CYS A 131 -5.71 -18.49 -9.91
CA CYS A 131 -5.84 -17.07 -9.63
C CYS A 131 -5.28 -16.80 -8.22
N VAL A 132 -4.20 -16.03 -8.12
CA VAL A 132 -3.51 -15.78 -6.85
C VAL A 132 -3.29 -14.30 -6.62
N GLY A 133 -3.21 -13.89 -5.36
CA GLY A 133 -2.94 -12.52 -4.95
C GLY A 133 -4.12 -11.56 -5.16
N ARG A 134 -3.97 -10.32 -4.72
CA ARG A 134 -5.02 -9.30 -4.71
C ARG A 134 -5.69 -9.10 -6.07
N ASN A 135 -4.91 -8.91 -7.11
CA ASN A 135 -5.43 -8.62 -8.44
C ASN A 135 -5.90 -9.89 -9.17
N GLY A 136 -5.20 -11.02 -9.01
CA GLY A 136 -5.58 -12.27 -9.65
C GLY A 136 -6.89 -12.85 -9.10
N MET A 137 -7.14 -12.67 -7.82
CA MET A 137 -8.37 -13.11 -7.15
C MET A 137 -9.46 -12.02 -7.17
N HIS A 138 -9.15 -10.81 -7.59
CA HIS A 138 -10.01 -9.64 -7.48
C HIS A 138 -10.62 -9.50 -6.07
N ARG A 139 -9.80 -9.73 -5.06
CA ARG A 139 -10.15 -9.71 -3.63
C ARG A 139 -9.06 -8.98 -2.85
N TYR A 140 -9.48 -8.07 -1.94
CA TYR A 140 -8.54 -7.39 -1.07
C TYR A 140 -7.75 -8.41 -0.24
N ASN A 141 -6.44 -8.32 -0.30
CA ASN A 141 -5.54 -9.05 0.57
C ASN A 141 -4.21 -8.28 0.71
N ASN A 142 -3.50 -8.55 1.79
CA ASN A 142 -2.19 -8.00 2.05
C ASN A 142 -1.08 -8.88 1.43
N GLN A 143 0.16 -8.48 1.59
CA GLN A 143 1.31 -9.14 0.97
C GLN A 143 1.46 -10.60 1.41
N ASP A 144 1.25 -10.87 2.70
CA ASP A 144 1.28 -12.21 3.29
C ASP A 144 0.25 -13.14 2.67
N HIS A 145 -0.99 -12.69 2.52
CA HIS A 145 -2.04 -13.45 1.84
C HIS A 145 -1.71 -13.69 0.36
N SER A 146 -1.16 -12.69 -0.34
CA SER A 146 -0.73 -12.85 -1.73
C SER A 146 0.37 -13.91 -1.87
N MET A 147 1.33 -13.92 -0.95
CA MET A 147 2.39 -14.94 -0.89
C MET A 147 1.80 -16.31 -0.56
N LEU A 148 0.93 -16.41 0.43
CA LEU A 148 0.33 -17.67 0.86
C LEU A 148 -0.50 -18.30 -0.28
N THR A 149 -1.31 -17.52 -1.01
CA THR A 149 -2.08 -18.03 -2.15
C THR A 149 -1.18 -18.65 -3.23
N ALA A 150 -0.02 -18.02 -3.49
CA ALA A 150 0.96 -18.55 -4.44
C ALA A 150 1.62 -19.84 -3.93
N MET A 151 2.01 -19.89 -2.65
CA MET A 151 2.64 -21.05 -2.03
C MET A 151 1.69 -22.27 -2.05
N VAL A 152 0.45 -22.09 -1.58
CA VAL A 152 -0.56 -23.17 -1.59
C VAL A 152 -0.81 -23.69 -3.01
N SER A 153 -0.87 -22.78 -3.99
CA SER A 153 -1.04 -23.17 -5.40
C SER A 153 0.12 -24.02 -5.91
N VAL A 154 1.37 -23.61 -5.63
CA VAL A 154 2.57 -24.34 -6.06
C VAL A 154 2.65 -25.71 -5.37
N ASP A 155 2.40 -25.78 -4.07
CA ASP A 155 2.40 -27.04 -3.33
C ASP A 155 1.34 -28.01 -3.90
N GLY A 156 0.13 -27.51 -4.19
CA GLY A 156 -0.90 -28.33 -4.84
C GLY A 156 -0.48 -28.86 -6.22
N ILE A 157 0.17 -28.04 -7.04
CA ILE A 157 0.69 -28.44 -8.35
C ILE A 157 1.74 -29.54 -8.19
N LEU A 158 2.68 -29.37 -7.27
CA LEU A 158 3.75 -30.35 -7.02
C LEU A 158 3.23 -31.68 -6.48
N GLU A 159 2.17 -31.65 -5.68
CA GLU A 159 1.54 -32.83 -5.11
C GLU A 159 0.45 -33.43 -6.00
N GLY A 160 0.13 -32.82 -7.12
CA GLY A 160 -0.94 -33.26 -8.02
C GLY A 160 -2.34 -33.14 -7.39
N ARG A 161 -2.55 -32.22 -6.45
CA ARG A 161 -3.82 -31.93 -5.80
C ARG A 161 -4.50 -30.70 -6.38
N ASP A 162 -5.81 -30.71 -6.51
CA ASP A 162 -6.58 -29.50 -6.76
C ASP A 162 -6.77 -28.71 -5.46
N VAL A 163 -6.13 -27.58 -5.36
CA VAL A 163 -6.15 -26.68 -4.20
C VAL A 163 -6.85 -25.35 -4.48
N ARG A 164 -7.53 -25.21 -5.63
CA ARG A 164 -8.18 -23.93 -6.01
C ARG A 164 -9.20 -23.50 -4.97
N GLY A 165 -9.97 -24.42 -4.40
CA GLY A 165 -10.88 -24.13 -3.30
C GLY A 165 -10.16 -23.57 -2.07
N GLU A 166 -9.06 -24.22 -1.66
CA GLU A 166 -8.24 -23.77 -0.52
C GLU A 166 -7.67 -22.36 -0.75
N VAL A 167 -7.21 -22.08 -1.98
CA VAL A 167 -6.69 -20.75 -2.36
C VAL A 167 -7.77 -19.67 -2.22
N TRP A 168 -9.01 -19.95 -2.63
CA TRP A 168 -10.11 -18.98 -2.51
C TRP A 168 -10.58 -18.74 -1.08
N GLU A 169 -10.29 -19.65 -0.13
CA GLU A 169 -10.58 -19.48 1.29
C GLU A 169 -9.51 -18.62 2.03
N ILE A 170 -8.38 -18.36 1.40
CA ILE A 170 -7.35 -17.50 1.99
C ILE A 170 -7.82 -16.06 1.96
N ASN A 171 -7.91 -15.44 3.15
CA ASN A 171 -8.45 -14.11 3.40
C ASN A 171 -9.89 -13.93 2.87
N THR A 172 -10.86 -14.25 3.72
CA THR A 172 -12.29 -14.06 3.46
C THR A 172 -12.80 -12.67 3.87
N GLU A 173 -11.93 -11.75 4.32
CA GLU A 173 -12.32 -10.42 4.74
C GLU A 173 -12.81 -9.60 3.53
N GLU A 174 -14.04 -9.10 3.61
CA GLU A 174 -14.67 -8.26 2.59
C GLU A 174 -14.55 -6.75 2.93
N GLU A 175 -14.05 -6.41 4.14
CA GLU A 175 -13.93 -5.04 4.59
C GLU A 175 -12.54 -4.46 4.29
N TYR A 176 -12.54 -3.23 3.77
CA TYR A 176 -11.33 -2.43 3.64
C TYR A 176 -11.00 -1.78 4.99
N HIS A 177 -9.94 -2.24 5.64
CA HIS A 177 -9.43 -1.59 6.84
C HIS A 177 -8.78 -0.23 6.56
N ASP A 178 -8.56 0.10 5.29
CA ASP A 178 -7.85 1.30 4.84
C ASP A 178 -8.78 2.45 4.39
N THR A 179 -10.11 2.29 4.47
CA THR A 179 -11.01 3.39 4.13
C THR A 179 -11.17 4.33 5.32
N ARG A 180 -11.01 5.63 5.07
CA ARG A 180 -11.48 6.66 6.00
C ARG A 180 -12.97 6.38 6.24
N GLY A 181 -13.34 6.09 7.47
CA GLY A 181 -14.73 6.05 7.84
C GLY A 181 -15.39 7.36 7.42
N GLY A 182 -16.45 7.26 6.61
CA GLY A 182 -17.22 8.40 6.12
C GLY A 182 -17.96 9.10 7.27
#